data_f7c572ea0d091b797d19801a3809e56e
#
_entry.id   f7c572ea0d091b797d19801a3809e56e
#
_cell.length_a   1.000
_cell.length_b   1.000
_cell.length_c   1.000
_cell.angle_alpha   90.00
_cell.angle_beta   90.00
_cell.angle_gamma   90.00
#
_symmetry.space_group_name_H-M   'P 1'
#
loop_
_entity.id
_entity.type
_entity.pdbx_description
1 polymer ?
#
loop_
_entity_poly.entity_id
_entity_poly.type
_entity_poly.pdbx_seq_one_letter_code
_entity_poly.pdbx_strand_id
1 'polypeptide(L)'
;MTQNSAHSASTTAQVVDDQRILQLAHDTLEIEAEAVRHLRHGLSPSFVRAVHAILKVTGRVVVMGMGKSGHVGRKIAATLASTGTPAMFVHPAEASHGDLGMVTPGDVVL
;
A
#
# COMPACT_ATOMS: atom_id res chain seq x y z
N MET A 1 10.32 3.31 -61.36
CA MET A 1 9.02 2.85 -60.87
C MET A 1 9.27 1.96 -59.67
N THR A 2 9.26 2.51 -58.50
CA THR A 2 9.45 1.75 -57.23
C THR A 2 8.20 1.95 -56.40
N GLN A 3 7.40 0.86 -56.27
CA GLN A 3 6.21 0.84 -55.44
C GLN A 3 6.61 0.67 -53.97
N ASN A 4 6.27 1.64 -53.19
CA ASN A 4 6.44 1.64 -51.74
C ASN A 4 5.19 1.01 -51.12
N SER A 5 5.25 -0.27 -50.69
CA SER A 5 4.17 -0.95 -49.99
C SER A 5 4.23 -0.58 -48.53
N ALA A 6 3.42 0.37 -48.11
CA ALA A 6 3.19 0.69 -46.73
C ALA A 6 2.42 -0.48 -46.07
N HIS A 7 3.08 -1.24 -45.19
CA HIS A 7 2.45 -2.20 -44.30
C HIS A 7 1.72 -1.45 -43.22
N SER A 8 0.41 -1.30 -43.38
CA SER A 8 -0.49 -0.85 -42.33
C SER A 8 -0.67 -2.00 -41.33
N ALA A 9 0.05 -1.96 -40.23
CA ALA A 9 -0.23 -2.84 -39.08
C ALA A 9 -1.52 -2.35 -38.41
N SER A 10 -2.64 -2.97 -38.79
CA SER A 10 -3.91 -2.78 -38.10
C SER A 10 -3.84 -3.44 -36.73
N THR A 11 -3.64 -2.66 -35.68
CA THR A 11 -3.78 -3.11 -34.29
C THR A 11 -5.28 -3.30 -34.04
N THR A 12 -5.77 -4.50 -34.21
CA THR A 12 -7.12 -4.91 -33.79
C THR A 12 -7.14 -4.87 -32.27
N ALA A 13 -7.68 -3.77 -31.69
CA ALA A 13 -8.04 -3.75 -30.29
C ALA A 13 -9.04 -4.90 -30.06
N GLN A 14 -8.65 -5.91 -29.27
CA GLN A 14 -9.54 -6.98 -28.88
C GLN A 14 -10.68 -6.36 -28.10
N VAL A 15 -11.89 -6.41 -28.65
CA VAL A 15 -13.11 -6.06 -27.93
C VAL A 15 -13.29 -7.11 -26.84
N VAL A 16 -13.04 -6.72 -25.60
CA VAL A 16 -13.28 -7.58 -24.45
C VAL A 16 -14.79 -7.59 -24.21
N ASP A 17 -15.41 -8.77 -24.28
CA ASP A 17 -16.86 -8.89 -24.05
C ASP A 17 -17.22 -8.74 -22.55
N ASP A 18 -18.46 -8.41 -22.26
CA ASP A 18 -18.95 -8.14 -20.91
C ASP A 18 -18.79 -9.34 -19.98
N GLN A 19 -18.94 -10.55 -20.48
CA GLN A 19 -18.76 -11.77 -19.69
C GLN A 19 -17.29 -11.94 -19.29
N ARG A 20 -16.36 -11.62 -20.18
CA ARG A 20 -14.94 -11.67 -19.88
C ARG A 20 -14.55 -10.62 -18.83
N ILE A 21 -15.14 -9.44 -18.89
CA ILE A 21 -14.94 -8.38 -17.88
C ILE A 21 -15.42 -8.86 -16.51
N LEU A 22 -16.61 -9.42 -16.43
CA LEU A 22 -17.15 -9.96 -15.17
C LEU A 22 -16.32 -11.09 -14.63
N GLN A 23 -15.87 -12.01 -15.49
CA GLN A 23 -15.02 -13.13 -15.09
C GLN A 23 -13.69 -12.62 -14.49
N LEU A 24 -13.03 -11.67 -15.14
CA LEU A 24 -11.79 -11.08 -14.63
C LEU A 24 -12.01 -10.39 -13.27
N ALA A 25 -13.12 -9.72 -13.07
CA ALA A 25 -13.46 -9.10 -11.79
C ALA A 25 -13.66 -10.17 -10.69
N HIS A 26 -14.39 -11.24 -10.96
CA HIS A 26 -14.57 -12.36 -10.04
C HIS A 26 -13.24 -13.02 -9.68
N ASP A 27 -12.41 -13.32 -10.67
CA ASP A 27 -11.10 -13.95 -10.47
C ASP A 27 -10.21 -13.06 -9.60
N THR A 28 -10.20 -11.77 -9.85
CA THR A 28 -9.44 -10.80 -9.05
C THR A 28 -9.89 -10.79 -7.59
N LEU A 29 -11.19 -10.70 -7.36
CA LEU A 29 -11.75 -10.70 -6.00
C LEU A 29 -11.44 -12.01 -5.26
N GLU A 30 -11.48 -13.15 -5.94
CA GLU A 30 -11.15 -14.44 -5.31
C GLU A 30 -9.66 -14.51 -4.94
N ILE A 31 -8.78 -14.07 -5.84
CA ILE A 31 -7.33 -14.00 -5.57
C ILE A 31 -7.05 -13.11 -4.36
N GLU A 32 -7.65 -11.93 -4.31
CA GLU A 32 -7.46 -10.99 -3.20
C GLU A 32 -8.04 -11.53 -1.88
N ALA A 33 -9.23 -12.13 -1.91
CA ALA A 33 -9.84 -12.74 -0.75
C ALA A 33 -8.99 -13.88 -0.19
N GLU A 34 -8.43 -14.71 -1.06
CA GLU A 34 -7.55 -15.81 -0.64
C GLU A 34 -6.23 -15.28 -0.06
N ALA A 35 -5.66 -14.23 -0.67
CA ALA A 35 -4.47 -13.58 -0.15
C ALA A 35 -4.70 -13.05 1.28
N VAL A 36 -5.84 -12.40 1.54
CA VAL A 36 -6.21 -11.94 2.89
C VAL A 36 -6.41 -13.12 3.85
N ARG A 37 -7.10 -14.18 3.43
CA ARG A 37 -7.27 -15.39 4.25
C ARG A 37 -5.92 -16.00 4.63
N HIS A 38 -4.97 -15.98 3.71
CA HIS A 38 -3.63 -16.54 3.94
C HIS A 38 -2.83 -15.77 4.99
N LEU A 39 -3.05 -14.45 5.12
CA LEU A 39 -2.36 -13.61 6.11
C LEU A 39 -2.52 -14.11 7.55
N ARG A 40 -3.66 -14.73 7.88
CA ARG A 40 -3.89 -15.29 9.23
C ARG A 40 -2.84 -16.32 9.67
N HIS A 41 -2.24 -17.03 8.71
CA HIS A 41 -1.19 -18.02 8.99
C HIS A 41 0.16 -17.38 9.28
N GLY A 42 0.35 -16.11 8.90
CA GLY A 42 1.54 -15.32 9.20
C GLY A 42 1.50 -14.61 10.55
N LEU A 43 0.35 -14.61 11.24
CA LEU A 43 0.22 -14.01 12.56
C LEU A 43 1.06 -14.80 13.58
N SER A 44 1.98 -14.11 14.22
CA SER A 44 3.01 -14.71 15.07
C SER A 44 3.23 -13.85 16.33
N PRO A 45 4.02 -14.31 17.31
CA PRO A 45 4.38 -13.49 18.46
C PRO A 45 4.99 -12.13 18.11
N SER A 46 5.59 -11.98 16.93
CA SER A 46 6.10 -10.66 16.47
C SER A 46 4.98 -9.67 16.21
N PHE A 47 3.84 -10.12 15.67
CA PHE A 47 2.66 -9.28 15.53
C PHE A 47 2.16 -8.76 16.88
N VAL A 48 2.09 -9.66 17.88
CA VAL A 48 1.70 -9.28 19.26
C VAL A 48 2.67 -8.25 19.84
N ARG A 49 3.98 -8.41 19.64
CA ARG A 49 4.98 -7.43 20.09
C ARG A 49 4.79 -6.08 19.41
N ALA A 50 4.50 -6.06 18.11
CA ALA A 50 4.23 -4.81 17.37
C ALA A 50 3.00 -4.08 17.93
N VAL A 51 1.92 -4.81 18.19
CA VAL A 51 0.70 -4.24 18.81
C VAL A 51 1.02 -3.67 20.20
N HIS A 52 1.75 -4.40 21.03
CA HIS A 52 2.14 -3.90 22.35
C HIS A 52 3.05 -2.68 22.29
N ALA A 53 3.94 -2.59 21.31
CA ALA A 53 4.77 -1.41 21.11
C ALA A 53 3.91 -0.17 20.80
N ILE A 54 2.92 -0.31 19.92
CA ILE A 54 1.98 0.75 19.60
C ILE A 54 1.10 1.15 20.80
N LEU A 55 0.58 0.17 21.53
CA LEU A 55 -0.26 0.44 22.72
C LEU A 55 0.49 1.12 23.87
N LYS A 56 1.78 0.92 23.96
CA LYS A 56 2.65 1.50 25.01
C LYS A 56 3.35 2.77 24.56
N VAL A 57 3.11 3.25 23.34
CA VAL A 57 3.78 4.43 22.83
C VAL A 57 3.46 5.65 23.71
N THR A 58 4.50 6.38 24.11
CA THR A 58 4.37 7.62 24.90
C THR A 58 4.41 8.86 24.02
N GLY A 59 4.97 8.75 22.82
CA GLY A 59 4.97 9.75 21.76
C GLY A 59 3.89 9.46 20.72
N ARG A 60 4.31 9.27 19.48
CA ARG A 60 3.43 9.05 18.32
C ARG A 60 3.81 7.79 17.56
N VAL A 61 2.89 7.29 16.76
CA VAL A 61 3.21 6.34 15.71
C VAL A 61 3.58 7.13 14.45
N VAL A 62 4.84 7.03 14.05
CA VAL A 62 5.34 7.67 12.83
C VAL A 62 5.32 6.63 11.71
N VAL A 63 4.45 6.82 10.73
CA VAL A 63 4.32 5.89 9.61
C VAL A 63 5.13 6.42 8.43
N MET A 64 5.96 5.56 7.85
CA MET A 64 6.80 5.91 6.69
C MET A 64 6.59 4.92 5.56
N GLY A 65 6.66 5.38 4.33
CA GLY A 65 6.58 4.53 3.16
C GLY A 65 6.69 5.33 1.86
N MET A 66 7.20 4.69 0.81
CA MET A 66 7.32 5.29 -0.52
C MET A 66 6.31 4.70 -1.49
N GLY A 67 5.93 5.46 -2.52
CA GLY A 67 5.04 5.02 -3.57
C GLY A 67 3.69 4.53 -3.03
N LYS A 68 3.26 3.36 -3.47
CA LYS A 68 1.98 2.75 -3.07
C LYS A 68 1.93 2.46 -1.56
N SER A 69 3.04 1.99 -0.98
CA SER A 69 3.16 1.80 0.47
C SER A 69 2.97 3.11 1.23
N GLY A 70 3.47 4.23 0.71
CA GLY A 70 3.25 5.55 1.30
C GLY A 70 1.78 5.96 1.32
N HIS A 71 1.01 5.69 0.26
CA HIS A 71 -0.43 5.96 0.23
C HIS A 71 -1.18 5.13 1.29
N VAL A 72 -0.85 3.84 1.40
CA VAL A 72 -1.40 2.97 2.47
C VAL A 72 -0.97 3.48 3.85
N GLY A 73 0.29 3.85 4.01
CA GLY A 73 0.82 4.40 5.26
C GLY A 73 0.12 5.68 5.71
N ARG A 74 -0.18 6.61 4.79
CA ARG A 74 -0.99 7.80 5.09
C ARG A 74 -2.37 7.44 5.61
N LYS A 75 -3.02 6.44 5.00
CA LYS A 75 -4.33 5.94 5.46
C LYS A 75 -4.24 5.33 6.86
N ILE A 76 -3.19 4.55 7.14
CA ILE A 76 -2.96 3.95 8.46
C ILE A 76 -2.77 5.05 9.51
N ALA A 77 -1.89 6.03 9.26
CA ALA A 77 -1.66 7.14 10.18
C ALA A 77 -2.94 7.93 10.48
N ALA A 78 -3.71 8.25 9.44
CA ALA A 78 -4.99 8.94 9.59
C ALA A 78 -6.00 8.13 10.41
N THR A 79 -6.06 6.81 10.20
CA THR A 79 -6.96 5.92 10.95
C THR A 79 -6.56 5.85 12.42
N LEU A 80 -5.27 5.66 12.72
CA LEU A 80 -4.77 5.65 14.09
C LEU A 80 -5.10 6.96 14.81
N ALA A 81 -4.82 8.09 14.18
CA ALA A 81 -5.11 9.41 14.74
C ALA A 81 -6.61 9.61 15.03
N SER A 82 -7.47 9.21 14.10
CA SER A 82 -8.93 9.35 14.25
C SER A 82 -9.53 8.43 15.32
N THR A 83 -8.82 7.35 15.67
CA THR A 83 -9.26 6.37 16.68
C THR A 83 -8.56 6.55 18.02
N GLY A 84 -7.83 7.66 18.22
CA GLY A 84 -7.27 8.05 19.51
C GLY A 84 -5.80 7.69 19.73
N THR A 85 -5.11 7.12 18.75
CA THR A 85 -3.67 6.87 18.80
C THR A 85 -2.95 8.01 18.05
N PRO A 86 -2.15 8.87 18.73
CA PRO A 86 -1.39 9.91 18.04
C PRO A 86 -0.50 9.31 16.97
N ALA A 87 -0.70 9.72 15.72
CA ALA A 87 0.03 9.20 14.59
C ALA A 87 0.22 10.27 13.51
N MET A 88 1.31 10.15 12.75
CA MET A 88 1.58 10.99 11.60
C MET A 88 2.29 10.21 10.51
N PHE A 89 2.19 10.68 9.28
CA PHE A 89 2.95 10.16 8.16
C PHE A 89 4.14 11.06 7.85
N VAL A 90 5.31 10.46 7.64
CA VAL A 90 6.52 11.16 7.17
C VAL A 90 7.00 10.46 5.90
N HIS A 91 7.19 11.22 4.82
CA HIS A 91 7.74 10.67 3.59
C HIS A 91 9.24 10.43 3.76
N PRO A 92 9.78 9.22 3.46
CA PRO A 92 11.19 8.92 3.70
C PRO A 92 12.17 9.86 3.00
N ALA A 93 11.82 10.38 1.82
CA ALA A 93 12.66 11.35 1.11
C ALA A 93 12.72 12.69 1.88
N GLU A 94 11.60 13.16 2.45
CA GLU A 94 11.55 14.38 3.28
C GLU A 94 12.29 14.15 4.61
N ALA A 95 12.17 12.97 5.18
CA ALA A 95 12.92 12.58 6.38
C ALA A 95 14.44 12.74 6.17
N SER A 96 14.97 12.33 5.02
CA SER A 96 16.39 12.48 4.69
C SER A 96 16.82 13.93 4.46
N HIS A 97 15.88 14.86 4.23
CA HIS A 97 16.13 16.29 4.08
C HIS A 97 15.88 17.13 5.34
N GLY A 98 15.66 16.48 6.48
CA GLY A 98 15.52 17.17 7.78
C GLY A 98 14.31 16.76 8.60
N ASP A 99 13.26 16.24 8.00
CA ASP A 99 12.03 15.86 8.72
C ASP A 99 12.25 14.67 9.68
N LEU A 100 13.39 13.97 9.58
CA LEU A 100 13.78 12.95 10.56
C LEU A 100 13.84 13.54 12.00
N GLY A 101 14.12 14.83 12.13
CA GLY A 101 14.07 15.54 13.41
C GLY A 101 12.69 15.59 14.05
N MET A 102 11.63 15.27 13.31
CA MET A 102 10.27 15.15 13.86
C MET A 102 10.06 13.84 14.64
N VAL A 103 10.94 12.85 14.45
CA VAL A 103 10.92 11.59 15.20
C VAL A 103 11.66 11.77 16.51
N THR A 104 11.00 11.50 17.60
CA THR A 104 11.52 11.74 18.96
C THR A 104 11.61 10.45 19.77
N PRO A 105 12.45 10.41 20.83
CA PRO A 105 12.41 9.29 21.77
C PRO A 105 10.99 9.10 22.33
N GLY A 106 10.51 7.89 22.31
CA GLY A 106 9.12 7.56 22.69
C GLY A 106 8.16 7.38 21.52
N ASP A 107 8.58 7.74 20.29
CA ASP A 107 7.85 7.41 19.08
C ASP A 107 8.10 5.95 18.66
N VAL A 108 7.12 5.38 17.99
CA VAL A 108 7.24 4.07 17.29
C VAL A 108 7.19 4.34 15.79
N VAL A 109 8.15 3.77 15.05
CA VAL A 109 8.19 3.89 13.58
C VAL A 109 7.62 2.62 12.95
N LEU A 110 6.68 2.81 12.02
CA LEU A 110 6.05 1.78 11.20
C LEU A 110 6.41 1.98 9.73
#